data_cce206efac29a4c0a4acc32b028dbab2
#
_entry.id   cce206efac29a4c0a4acc32b028dbab2
#
_cell.length_a   1.000
_cell.length_b   1.000
_cell.length_c   1.000
_cell.angle_alpha   90.00
_cell.angle_beta   90.00
_cell.angle_gamma   90.00
#
_symmetry.space_group_name_H-M   'P 1'
#
loop_
_entity.id
_entity.type
_entity.pdbx_description
1 polymer ?
#
loop_
_entity_poly.entity_id
_entity_poly.type
_entity_poly.pdbx_seq_one_letter_code
_entity_poly.pdbx_strand_id
1 'polypeptide(L)'
;TRRTSSAASDVYKRQHLGNVLGAIKPAIDLANKKDNDAFLFMADLHSLTTVKEKEMRQENLMVTAAAWIACGLDPNEVVFYAQSDLPQCAELTWYLNCFTPFPMLANAHSFKDKSDRLSDVNAGLFDYPVLMASDILLYQAHKVPVGKDQRQHLEMTRDIAKAFNHHVKEDVFVIPESIIDEAVMTIPGTDGQKMSKTYGNVIDVFLPEKQLKKQVMSIITDSRSVEEEKDPNSCNVMNIYRLLASNDSIKEMENSYRSGGYGYGHAKIALYELLLEKFSEERRRFDT
;
A
#
# COMPACT_ATOMS: atom_id res chain seq x y z
N THR A 1 23.10 12.57 -25.37
CA THR A 1 22.68 12.21 -24.00
C THR A 1 21.59 13.18 -23.52
N ARG A 2 20.33 12.84 -23.77
CA ARG A 2 19.22 13.60 -23.25
C ARG A 2 18.86 13.04 -21.85
N ARG A 3 19.18 13.81 -20.83
CA ARG A 3 18.59 13.62 -19.49
C ARG A 3 17.15 14.12 -19.55
N THR A 4 16.21 13.23 -19.72
CA THR A 4 14.79 13.49 -19.40
C THR A 4 14.53 12.90 -18.02
N SER A 5 14.82 13.66 -16.98
CA SER A 5 14.21 13.41 -15.69
C SER A 5 12.79 13.93 -15.77
N SER A 6 11.84 13.11 -16.12
CA SER A 6 10.44 13.50 -16.05
C SER A 6 9.98 13.38 -14.59
N ALA A 7 9.38 14.43 -14.07
CA ALA A 7 8.73 14.41 -12.75
C ALA A 7 7.66 13.28 -12.59
N ALA A 8 7.21 12.71 -13.70
CA ALA A 8 6.32 11.56 -13.73
C ALA A 8 6.99 10.25 -13.24
N SER A 9 8.31 10.08 -13.43
CA SER A 9 9.01 8.87 -12.96
C SER A 9 9.16 8.82 -11.45
N ASP A 10 9.23 9.98 -10.79
CA ASP A 10 9.38 10.06 -9.33
C ASP A 10 8.10 9.71 -8.56
N VAL A 11 6.93 9.85 -9.19
CA VAL A 11 5.63 9.59 -8.54
C VAL A 11 5.36 8.09 -8.31
N TYR A 12 5.91 7.21 -9.17
CA TYR A 12 5.70 5.76 -9.04
C TYR A 12 6.65 5.05 -8.07
N LYS A 13 7.71 5.70 -7.63
CA LYS A 13 8.88 5.07 -7.00
C LYS A 13 8.85 4.98 -5.48
N ARG A 14 7.93 5.65 -4.76
CA ARG A 14 8.06 5.87 -3.32
C ARG A 14 6.84 5.42 -2.54
N GLN A 15 7.08 4.99 -1.28
CA GLN A 15 6.04 4.57 -0.35
C GLN A 15 5.45 5.80 0.36
N HIS A 16 4.18 6.06 0.17
CA HIS A 16 3.51 7.19 0.83
C HIS A 16 2.97 6.81 2.22
N LEU A 17 2.63 7.81 3.02
CA LEU A 17 2.11 7.65 4.38
C LEU A 17 0.96 6.65 4.46
N GLY A 18 0.07 6.63 3.45
CA GLY A 18 -1.02 5.67 3.35
C GLY A 18 -0.54 4.21 3.25
N ASN A 19 0.56 3.93 2.52
CA ASN A 19 1.16 2.60 2.48
C ASN A 19 1.83 2.25 3.81
N VAL A 20 2.57 3.20 4.38
CA VAL A 20 3.31 2.97 5.63
C VAL A 20 2.36 2.66 6.78
N LEU A 21 1.34 3.49 7.00
CA LEU A 21 0.40 3.31 8.11
C LEU A 21 -0.69 2.28 7.83
N GLY A 22 -1.13 2.16 6.57
CA GLY A 22 -2.25 1.30 6.20
C GLY A 22 -1.88 -0.13 5.82
N ALA A 23 -0.60 -0.40 5.52
CA ALA A 23 -0.17 -1.73 5.08
C ALA A 23 1.17 -2.18 5.69
N ILE A 24 2.24 -1.39 5.57
CA ILE A 24 3.59 -1.83 5.93
C ILE A 24 3.70 -2.08 7.43
N LYS A 25 3.42 -1.08 8.27
CA LYS A 25 3.52 -1.23 9.73
C LYS A 25 2.59 -2.33 10.28
N PRO A 26 1.29 -2.39 9.90
CA PRO A 26 0.42 -3.50 10.32
C PRO A 26 0.93 -4.88 9.90
N ALA A 27 1.49 -5.02 8.69
CA ALA A 27 2.04 -6.29 8.22
C ALA A 27 3.30 -6.69 9.01
N ILE A 28 4.19 -5.73 9.32
CA ILE A 28 5.37 -5.96 10.17
C ILE A 28 4.95 -6.38 11.58
N ASP A 29 3.97 -5.68 12.17
CA ASP A 29 3.44 -6.01 13.50
C ASP A 29 2.84 -7.42 13.54
N LEU A 30 2.19 -7.84 12.45
CA LEU A 30 1.67 -9.19 12.32
C LEU A 30 2.79 -10.23 12.12
N ALA A 31 3.79 -9.91 11.31
CA ALA A 31 4.94 -10.76 11.03
C ALA A 31 5.80 -11.01 12.27
N ASN A 32 5.96 -9.99 13.13
CA ASN A 32 6.74 -10.07 14.35
C ASN A 32 6.07 -10.88 15.49
N LYS A 33 4.84 -11.36 15.31
CA LYS A 33 4.19 -12.24 16.30
C LYS A 33 4.84 -13.62 16.26
N LYS A 34 5.33 -14.10 17.39
CA LYS A 34 6.09 -15.36 17.52
C LYS A 34 5.37 -16.62 17.04
N ASP A 35 4.03 -16.56 16.94
CA ASP A 35 3.21 -17.69 16.50
C ASP A 35 2.93 -17.66 14.98
N ASN A 36 3.53 -16.74 14.26
CA ASN A 36 3.37 -16.59 12.83
C ASN A 36 4.66 -16.91 12.07
N ASP A 37 4.59 -17.82 11.12
CA ASP A 37 5.59 -17.97 10.07
C ASP A 37 5.18 -17.04 8.92
N ALA A 38 5.78 -15.86 8.86
CA ALA A 38 5.37 -14.84 7.92
C ALA A 38 6.20 -14.90 6.63
N PHE A 39 5.50 -14.90 5.49
CA PHE A 39 6.05 -14.80 4.15
C PHE A 39 5.60 -13.49 3.54
N LEU A 40 6.52 -12.58 3.33
CA LEU A 40 6.28 -11.26 2.74
C LEU A 40 7.03 -11.15 1.43
N PHE A 41 6.38 -10.64 0.40
CA PHE A 41 7.03 -10.51 -0.89
C PHE A 41 6.68 -9.19 -1.58
N MET A 42 7.58 -8.78 -2.43
CA MET A 42 7.37 -7.64 -3.33
C MET A 42 6.79 -8.16 -4.64
N ALA A 43 5.58 -7.73 -4.97
CA ALA A 43 4.77 -8.26 -6.08
C ALA A 43 5.24 -7.71 -7.45
N ASP A 44 6.48 -7.99 -7.83
CA ASP A 44 7.09 -7.45 -9.05
C ASP A 44 6.58 -8.14 -10.33
N LEU A 45 6.15 -9.41 -10.27
CA LEU A 45 5.46 -10.06 -11.39
C LEU A 45 4.07 -9.44 -11.61
N HIS A 46 3.31 -9.17 -10.55
CA HIS A 46 2.05 -8.44 -10.66
C HIS A 46 2.24 -7.06 -11.28
N SER A 47 3.35 -6.39 -10.98
CA SER A 47 3.66 -5.06 -11.51
C SER A 47 3.82 -5.05 -13.04
N LEU A 48 4.17 -6.18 -13.67
CA LEU A 48 4.29 -6.33 -15.13
C LEU A 48 2.99 -6.06 -15.87
N THR A 49 1.84 -6.19 -15.21
CA THR A 49 0.54 -5.87 -15.82
C THR A 49 0.43 -4.41 -16.25
N THR A 50 1.22 -3.51 -15.62
CA THR A 50 1.17 -2.06 -15.85
C THR A 50 2.53 -1.41 -16.09
N VAL A 51 3.60 -1.92 -15.48
CA VAL A 51 4.96 -1.35 -15.58
C VAL A 51 5.87 -2.34 -16.32
N LYS A 52 6.20 -2.05 -17.57
CA LYS A 52 6.97 -2.95 -18.44
C LYS A 52 8.47 -2.59 -18.50
N GLU A 53 8.83 -1.36 -18.14
CA GLU A 53 10.21 -0.86 -18.18
C GLU A 53 11.04 -1.50 -17.07
N LYS A 54 12.13 -2.17 -17.48
CA LYS A 54 13.00 -2.95 -16.60
C LYS A 54 13.61 -2.09 -15.49
N GLU A 55 14.18 -0.95 -15.84
CA GLU A 55 14.86 -0.04 -14.92
C GLU A 55 13.90 0.47 -13.85
N MET A 56 12.69 0.86 -14.25
CA MET A 56 11.64 1.32 -13.34
C MET A 56 11.21 0.22 -12.37
N ARG A 57 11.04 -1.02 -12.84
CA ARG A 57 10.67 -2.14 -11.97
C ARG A 57 11.75 -2.47 -10.95
N GLN A 58 13.02 -2.51 -11.39
CA GLN A 58 14.15 -2.75 -10.49
C GLN A 58 14.26 -1.66 -9.42
N GLU A 59 14.13 -0.40 -9.80
CA GLU A 59 14.16 0.71 -8.86
C GLU A 59 12.98 0.65 -7.88
N ASN A 60 11.76 0.36 -8.36
CA ASN A 60 10.57 0.20 -7.51
C ASN A 60 10.75 -0.94 -6.50
N LEU A 61 11.35 -2.06 -6.92
CA LEU A 61 11.64 -3.19 -6.08
C LEU A 61 12.58 -2.80 -4.93
N MET A 62 13.71 -2.18 -5.26
CA MET A 62 14.72 -1.74 -4.29
C MET A 62 14.16 -0.70 -3.31
N VAL A 63 13.44 0.30 -3.80
CA VAL A 63 12.81 1.32 -2.95
C VAL A 63 11.74 0.73 -2.04
N THR A 64 10.99 -0.26 -2.53
CA THR A 64 10.00 -0.96 -1.70
C THR A 64 10.69 -1.77 -0.60
N ALA A 65 11.72 -2.54 -0.94
CA ALA A 65 12.49 -3.31 0.03
C ALA A 65 13.09 -2.41 1.11
N ALA A 66 13.75 -1.31 0.69
CA ALA A 66 14.33 -0.33 1.60
C ALA A 66 13.28 0.27 2.57
N ALA A 67 12.10 0.59 2.07
CA ALA A 67 11.03 1.14 2.91
C ALA A 67 10.52 0.13 3.95
N TRP A 68 10.35 -1.15 3.60
CA TRP A 68 9.94 -2.18 4.54
C TRP A 68 10.99 -2.40 5.63
N ILE A 69 12.27 -2.51 5.28
CA ILE A 69 13.39 -2.67 6.23
C ILE A 69 13.49 -1.40 7.10
N ALA A 70 13.38 -0.22 6.51
CA ALA A 70 13.41 1.05 7.25
C ALA A 70 12.27 1.15 8.27
N CYS A 71 11.08 0.64 7.93
CA CYS A 71 9.92 0.59 8.84
C CYS A 71 10.02 -0.49 9.93
N GLY A 72 11.11 -1.27 9.98
CA GLY A 72 11.40 -2.21 11.06
C GLY A 72 11.16 -3.68 10.72
N LEU A 73 11.02 -4.04 9.44
CA LEU A 73 11.07 -5.45 9.03
C LEU A 73 12.48 -5.99 9.27
N ASP A 74 12.60 -7.09 10.01
CA ASP A 74 13.86 -7.82 10.16
C ASP A 74 13.90 -9.01 9.18
N PRO A 75 14.73 -8.94 8.11
CA PRO A 75 14.82 -10.00 7.12
C PRO A 75 15.50 -11.28 7.66
N ASN A 76 16.05 -11.28 8.87
CA ASN A 76 16.57 -12.48 9.52
C ASN A 76 15.47 -13.27 10.24
N GLU A 77 14.39 -12.61 10.63
CA GLU A 77 13.27 -13.22 11.37
C GLU A 77 12.07 -13.56 10.44
N VAL A 78 12.00 -12.92 9.26
CA VAL A 78 10.86 -13.03 8.34
C VAL A 78 11.36 -13.36 6.94
N VAL A 79 10.67 -14.26 6.24
CA VAL A 79 10.96 -14.53 4.82
C VAL A 79 10.48 -13.33 4.00
N PHE A 80 11.43 -12.57 3.46
CA PHE A 80 11.16 -11.39 2.63
C PHE A 80 11.91 -11.47 1.30
N TYR A 81 11.20 -11.45 0.16
CA TYR A 81 11.76 -11.76 -1.15
C TYR A 81 11.04 -11.02 -2.29
N ALA A 82 11.63 -11.01 -3.48
CA ALA A 82 10.93 -10.58 -4.68
C ALA A 82 10.15 -11.77 -5.26
N GLN A 83 8.92 -11.58 -5.67
CA GLN A 83 8.08 -12.63 -6.25
C GLN A 83 8.77 -13.34 -7.42
N SER A 84 9.53 -12.59 -8.24
CA SER A 84 10.30 -13.13 -9.36
C SER A 84 11.50 -14.01 -8.97
N ASP A 85 11.94 -13.97 -7.70
CA ASP A 85 13.01 -14.87 -7.21
C ASP A 85 12.52 -16.32 -7.12
N LEU A 86 11.22 -16.53 -7.18
CA LEU A 86 10.58 -17.84 -7.06
C LEU A 86 9.82 -18.23 -8.36
N PRO A 87 10.51 -18.81 -9.36
CA PRO A 87 9.89 -19.20 -10.64
C PRO A 87 8.70 -20.13 -10.48
N GLN A 88 8.65 -20.93 -9.41
CA GLN A 88 7.56 -21.84 -9.08
C GLN A 88 6.22 -21.12 -8.92
N CYS A 89 6.22 -19.84 -8.58
CA CYS A 89 5.02 -19.03 -8.53
C CYS A 89 4.35 -18.93 -9.91
N ALA A 90 5.12 -18.65 -10.95
CA ALA A 90 4.61 -18.62 -12.33
C ALA A 90 4.25 -20.03 -12.85
N GLU A 91 5.02 -21.06 -12.47
CA GLU A 91 4.74 -22.44 -12.83
C GLU A 91 3.42 -22.92 -12.21
N LEU A 92 3.21 -22.69 -10.92
CA LEU A 92 1.97 -23.02 -10.23
C LEU A 92 0.79 -22.25 -10.82
N THR A 93 0.98 -20.98 -11.20
CA THR A 93 -0.04 -20.18 -11.87
C THR A 93 -0.53 -20.86 -13.14
N TRP A 94 0.38 -21.45 -13.95
CA TRP A 94 0.00 -22.17 -15.13
C TRP A 94 -0.87 -23.41 -14.79
N TYR A 95 -0.46 -24.20 -13.80
CA TYR A 95 -1.27 -25.34 -13.37
C TYR A 95 -2.65 -24.92 -12.89
N LEU A 96 -2.72 -23.92 -12.01
CA LEU A 96 -4.00 -23.44 -11.49
C LEU A 96 -4.92 -22.84 -12.57
N ASN A 97 -4.37 -22.20 -13.60
CA ASN A 97 -5.14 -21.73 -14.76
C ASN A 97 -5.90 -22.84 -15.46
N CYS A 98 -5.32 -24.05 -15.52
CA CYS A 98 -5.98 -25.21 -16.13
C CYS A 98 -7.18 -25.73 -15.32
N PHE A 99 -7.31 -25.32 -14.05
CA PHE A 99 -8.43 -25.67 -13.16
C PHE A 99 -9.33 -24.48 -12.84
N THR A 100 -9.04 -23.29 -13.38
CA THR A 100 -9.80 -22.06 -13.12
C THR A 100 -10.81 -21.82 -14.26
N PRO A 101 -12.14 -21.78 -13.98
CA PRO A 101 -13.12 -21.50 -15.01
C PRO A 101 -12.97 -20.09 -15.59
N PHE A 102 -12.95 -19.97 -16.92
CA PHE A 102 -12.90 -18.67 -17.61
C PHE A 102 -13.92 -17.64 -17.10
N PRO A 103 -15.20 -18.00 -16.85
CA PRO A 103 -16.18 -17.04 -16.34
C PRO A 103 -15.85 -16.47 -14.96
N MET A 104 -15.09 -17.19 -14.13
CA MET A 104 -14.63 -16.69 -12.83
C MET A 104 -13.72 -15.46 -13.01
N LEU A 105 -12.75 -15.54 -13.91
CA LEU A 105 -11.82 -14.44 -14.21
C LEU A 105 -12.52 -13.30 -14.96
N ALA A 106 -13.35 -13.61 -15.94
CA ALA A 106 -14.10 -12.62 -16.72
C ALA A 106 -15.06 -11.77 -15.86
N ASN A 107 -15.54 -12.32 -14.76
CA ASN A 107 -16.42 -11.62 -13.81
C ASN A 107 -15.69 -10.97 -12.62
N ALA A 108 -14.36 -11.07 -12.55
CA ALA A 108 -13.60 -10.37 -11.52
C ALA A 108 -13.82 -8.85 -11.61
N HIS A 109 -14.23 -8.23 -10.50
CA HIS A 109 -14.51 -6.78 -10.44
C HIS A 109 -13.29 -5.97 -10.87
N SER A 110 -12.12 -6.36 -10.41
CA SER A 110 -10.86 -5.70 -10.72
C SER A 110 -10.47 -5.79 -12.19
N PHE A 111 -10.82 -6.87 -12.89
CA PHE A 111 -10.63 -6.97 -14.35
C PHE A 111 -11.54 -5.98 -15.06
N LYS A 112 -12.82 -5.95 -14.71
CA LYS A 112 -13.80 -5.01 -15.31
C LYS A 112 -13.40 -3.57 -15.08
N ASP A 113 -13.10 -3.19 -13.83
CA ASP A 113 -12.70 -1.81 -13.48
C ASP A 113 -11.42 -1.35 -14.20
N LYS A 114 -10.46 -2.26 -14.40
CA LYS A 114 -9.19 -1.93 -15.06
C LYS A 114 -9.34 -1.95 -16.60
N SER A 115 -10.10 -2.88 -17.16
CA SER A 115 -10.35 -2.95 -18.61
C SER A 115 -11.05 -1.70 -19.12
N ASP A 116 -11.92 -1.09 -18.30
CA ASP A 116 -12.62 0.15 -18.68
C ASP A 116 -11.71 1.40 -18.62
N ARG A 117 -10.59 1.34 -17.88
CA ARG A 117 -9.70 2.49 -17.65
C ARG A 117 -8.38 2.44 -18.41
N LEU A 118 -7.93 1.26 -18.80
CA LEU A 118 -6.64 1.07 -19.45
C LEU A 118 -6.80 1.01 -20.97
N SER A 119 -5.94 1.71 -21.68
CA SER A 119 -5.86 1.65 -23.15
C SER A 119 -5.22 0.35 -23.66
N ASP A 120 -4.45 -0.34 -22.82
CA ASP A 120 -3.77 -1.60 -23.14
C ASP A 120 -4.14 -2.67 -22.11
N VAL A 121 -5.09 -3.53 -22.45
CA VAL A 121 -5.53 -4.66 -21.64
C VAL A 121 -4.80 -5.91 -22.10
N ASN A 122 -3.87 -6.41 -21.30
CA ASN A 122 -3.09 -7.60 -21.60
C ASN A 122 -3.59 -8.85 -20.86
N ALA A 123 -3.17 -10.04 -21.30
CA ALA A 123 -3.55 -11.31 -20.70
C ALA A 123 -3.18 -11.41 -19.22
N GLY A 124 -2.03 -10.84 -18.81
CA GLY A 124 -1.64 -10.82 -17.40
C GLY A 124 -2.64 -10.07 -16.51
N LEU A 125 -3.33 -9.06 -17.06
CA LEU A 125 -4.41 -8.37 -16.33
C LEU A 125 -5.64 -9.25 -16.14
N PHE A 126 -5.87 -10.21 -17.03
CA PHE A 126 -6.94 -11.21 -16.90
C PHE A 126 -6.55 -12.32 -15.92
N ASP A 127 -5.29 -12.78 -15.97
CA ASP A 127 -4.80 -13.94 -15.22
C ASP A 127 -4.27 -13.61 -13.82
N TYR A 128 -4.03 -12.33 -13.48
CA TYR A 128 -3.39 -12.00 -12.21
C TYR A 128 -4.11 -12.52 -10.95
N PRO A 129 -5.45 -12.76 -10.92
CA PRO A 129 -6.06 -13.39 -9.76
C PRO A 129 -5.57 -14.83 -9.53
N VAL A 130 -5.19 -15.54 -10.59
CA VAL A 130 -4.61 -16.89 -10.48
C VAL A 130 -3.15 -16.81 -10.02
N LEU A 131 -2.40 -15.80 -10.47
CA LEU A 131 -1.06 -15.52 -9.93
C LEU A 131 -1.12 -15.22 -8.42
N MET A 132 -2.09 -14.43 -7.97
CA MET A 132 -2.31 -14.18 -6.54
C MET A 132 -2.70 -15.46 -5.79
N ALA A 133 -3.52 -16.34 -6.40
CA ALA A 133 -3.81 -17.63 -5.81
C ALA A 133 -2.53 -18.49 -5.66
N SER A 134 -1.65 -18.47 -6.64
CA SER A 134 -0.35 -19.13 -6.57
C SER A 134 0.53 -18.59 -5.46
N ASP A 135 0.61 -17.25 -5.28
CA ASP A 135 1.35 -16.61 -4.19
C ASP A 135 0.93 -17.11 -2.80
N ILE A 136 -0.34 -17.45 -2.65
CA ILE A 136 -0.92 -17.91 -1.39
C ILE A 136 -0.77 -19.41 -1.21
N LEU A 137 -1.14 -20.19 -2.24
CA LEU A 137 -1.22 -21.64 -2.17
C LEU A 137 0.14 -22.31 -2.19
N LEU A 138 1.15 -21.72 -2.80
CA LEU A 138 2.52 -22.22 -2.83
C LEU A 138 3.11 -22.45 -1.43
N TYR A 139 2.72 -21.61 -0.48
CA TYR A 139 3.17 -21.66 0.91
C TYR A 139 2.19 -22.36 1.85
N GLN A 140 1.11 -22.95 1.34
CA GLN A 140 0.08 -23.56 2.19
C GLN A 140 -0.45 -22.57 3.25
N ALA A 141 -0.61 -21.30 2.86
CA ALA A 141 -0.94 -20.24 3.79
C ALA A 141 -2.30 -20.48 4.46
N HIS A 142 -2.33 -20.52 5.78
CA HIS A 142 -3.56 -20.67 6.55
C HIS A 142 -4.33 -19.34 6.65
N LYS A 143 -3.61 -18.22 6.72
CA LYS A 143 -4.16 -16.90 6.98
C LYS A 143 -3.55 -15.88 6.03
N VAL A 144 -4.39 -15.07 5.41
CA VAL A 144 -3.96 -14.05 4.46
C VAL A 144 -4.56 -12.71 4.87
N PRO A 145 -3.73 -11.75 5.33
CA PRO A 145 -4.19 -10.39 5.60
C PRO A 145 -4.46 -9.68 4.28
N VAL A 146 -5.69 -9.25 4.08
CA VAL A 146 -6.11 -8.55 2.86
C VAL A 146 -7.00 -7.35 3.16
N GLY A 147 -6.84 -6.30 2.36
CA GLY A 147 -7.79 -5.20 2.35
C GLY A 147 -9.17 -5.64 1.79
N LYS A 148 -10.21 -4.86 2.08
CA LYS A 148 -11.59 -5.14 1.61
C LYS A 148 -11.69 -5.29 0.09
N ASP A 149 -10.87 -4.57 -0.66
CA ASP A 149 -10.79 -4.60 -2.12
C ASP A 149 -10.21 -5.92 -2.66
N GLN A 150 -9.43 -6.65 -1.86
CA GLN A 150 -8.83 -7.94 -2.23
C GLN A 150 -9.67 -9.15 -1.81
N ARG A 151 -10.79 -8.94 -1.11
CA ARG A 151 -11.64 -10.02 -0.60
C ARG A 151 -12.11 -10.97 -1.72
N GLN A 152 -12.54 -10.43 -2.86
CA GLN A 152 -12.99 -11.26 -3.98
C GLN A 152 -11.86 -12.16 -4.51
N HIS A 153 -10.64 -11.66 -4.62
CA HIS A 153 -9.50 -12.48 -5.08
C HIS A 153 -9.17 -13.61 -4.11
N LEU A 154 -9.31 -13.38 -2.81
CA LEU A 154 -9.10 -14.44 -1.83
C LEU A 154 -10.21 -15.50 -1.89
N GLU A 155 -11.47 -15.13 -2.10
CA GLU A 155 -12.54 -16.10 -2.34
C GLU A 155 -12.29 -16.90 -3.62
N MET A 156 -11.82 -16.25 -4.70
CA MET A 156 -11.39 -16.95 -5.92
C MET A 156 -10.26 -17.94 -5.62
N THR A 157 -9.25 -17.56 -4.83
CA THR A 157 -8.17 -18.45 -4.38
C THR A 157 -8.71 -19.68 -3.66
N ARG A 158 -9.66 -19.49 -2.75
CA ARG A 158 -10.32 -20.57 -2.01
C ARG A 158 -11.06 -21.54 -2.93
N ASP A 159 -11.77 -21.00 -3.91
CA ASP A 159 -12.55 -21.79 -4.87
C ASP A 159 -11.62 -22.57 -5.83
N ILE A 160 -10.51 -21.96 -6.28
CA ILE A 160 -9.48 -22.61 -7.07
C ILE A 160 -8.85 -23.78 -6.29
N ALA A 161 -8.48 -23.54 -5.02
CA ALA A 161 -7.91 -24.58 -4.16
C ALA A 161 -8.87 -25.76 -3.95
N LYS A 162 -10.14 -25.47 -3.66
CA LYS A 162 -11.18 -26.51 -3.52
C LYS A 162 -11.38 -27.31 -4.81
N ALA A 163 -11.46 -26.62 -5.95
CA ALA A 163 -11.66 -27.25 -7.26
C ALA A 163 -10.48 -28.17 -7.59
N PHE A 164 -9.26 -27.72 -7.32
CA PHE A 164 -8.04 -28.51 -7.51
C PHE A 164 -8.05 -29.75 -6.62
N ASN A 165 -8.21 -29.61 -5.30
CA ASN A 165 -8.25 -30.70 -4.33
C ASN A 165 -9.33 -31.74 -4.69
N HIS A 166 -10.53 -31.27 -5.07
CA HIS A 166 -11.62 -32.13 -5.50
C HIS A 166 -11.26 -32.95 -6.76
N HIS A 167 -10.60 -32.32 -7.74
CA HIS A 167 -10.24 -32.97 -9.00
C HIS A 167 -9.18 -34.05 -8.78
N VAL A 168 -8.14 -33.75 -7.98
CA VAL A 168 -7.06 -34.71 -7.69
C VAL A 168 -7.44 -35.73 -6.61
N LYS A 169 -8.58 -35.52 -5.92
CA LYS A 169 -9.11 -36.36 -4.81
C LYS A 169 -8.16 -36.44 -3.63
N GLU A 170 -7.46 -35.36 -3.36
CA GLU A 170 -6.50 -35.22 -2.26
C GLU A 170 -6.49 -33.76 -1.79
N ASP A 171 -6.32 -33.54 -0.48
CA ASP A 171 -6.18 -32.19 0.10
C ASP A 171 -4.74 -31.67 -0.11
N VAL A 172 -4.42 -31.30 -1.36
CA VAL A 172 -3.10 -30.78 -1.73
C VAL A 172 -2.90 -29.38 -1.21
N PHE A 173 -3.93 -28.53 -1.32
CA PHE A 173 -3.86 -27.14 -0.87
C PHE A 173 -4.68 -26.92 0.40
N VAL A 174 -4.09 -26.21 1.36
CA VAL A 174 -4.81 -25.62 2.49
C VAL A 174 -5.77 -24.54 1.96
N ILE A 175 -7.00 -24.53 2.47
CA ILE A 175 -7.98 -23.48 2.11
C ILE A 175 -7.71 -22.26 3.00
N PRO A 176 -7.20 -21.17 2.45
CA PRO A 176 -6.79 -20.01 3.24
C PRO A 176 -7.99 -19.27 3.86
N GLU A 177 -7.78 -18.67 5.03
CA GLU A 177 -8.72 -17.77 5.69
C GLU A 177 -8.29 -16.31 5.51
N SER A 178 -9.26 -15.42 5.32
CA SER A 178 -8.98 -13.98 5.30
C SER A 178 -8.83 -13.44 6.72
N ILE A 179 -7.76 -12.70 6.95
CA ILE A 179 -7.72 -11.74 8.04
C ILE A 179 -8.10 -10.38 7.44
N ILE A 180 -9.35 -9.99 7.62
CA ILE A 180 -9.79 -8.64 7.23
C ILE A 180 -9.55 -7.77 8.45
N ASP A 181 -8.53 -6.95 8.39
CA ASP A 181 -8.38 -5.89 9.38
C ASP A 181 -9.40 -4.79 9.07
N GLU A 182 -10.51 -4.79 9.81
CA GLU A 182 -11.53 -3.73 9.72
C GLU A 182 -10.96 -2.37 10.12
N ALA A 183 -9.85 -2.36 10.83
CA ALA A 183 -9.11 -1.18 11.25
C ALA A 183 -8.11 -0.66 10.20
N VAL A 184 -8.05 -1.22 8.98
CA VAL A 184 -7.26 -0.60 7.90
C VAL A 184 -7.80 0.80 7.65
N MET A 185 -7.19 1.75 8.34
CA MET A 185 -7.56 3.17 8.26
C MET A 185 -7.38 3.64 6.83
N THR A 186 -8.43 4.20 6.25
CA THR A 186 -8.30 4.97 5.02
C THR A 186 -7.53 6.24 5.35
N ILE A 187 -6.25 6.28 4.99
CA ILE A 187 -5.41 7.45 5.22
C ILE A 187 -5.79 8.54 4.21
N PRO A 188 -6.20 9.74 4.66
CA PRO A 188 -6.55 10.82 3.75
C PRO A 188 -5.30 11.39 3.05
N GLY A 189 -5.46 11.71 1.77
CA GLY A 189 -4.48 12.42 0.97
C GLY A 189 -4.52 13.94 1.17
N THR A 190 -3.71 14.65 0.39
CA THR A 190 -3.63 16.11 0.46
C THR A 190 -4.94 16.82 0.07
N ASP A 191 -5.85 16.13 -0.60
CA ASP A 191 -7.19 16.59 -1.02
C ASP A 191 -8.32 16.09 -0.10
N GLY A 192 -8.00 15.34 0.95
CA GLY A 192 -8.96 14.76 1.88
C GLY A 192 -9.60 13.44 1.41
N GLN A 193 -9.38 13.01 0.17
CA GLN A 193 -9.79 11.69 -0.31
C GLN A 193 -8.77 10.63 0.10
N LYS A 194 -9.07 9.35 -0.15
CA LYS A 194 -8.12 8.26 0.09
C LYS A 194 -6.78 8.56 -0.60
N MET A 195 -5.70 8.52 0.16
CA MET A 195 -4.34 8.71 -0.36
C MET A 195 -4.01 7.66 -1.43
N SER A 196 -3.64 8.11 -2.62
CA SER A 196 -3.31 7.24 -3.75
C SER A 196 -2.36 7.93 -4.72
N LYS A 197 -1.37 7.16 -5.20
CA LYS A 197 -0.45 7.63 -6.26
C LYS A 197 -1.21 8.03 -7.53
N THR A 198 -2.27 7.32 -7.87
CA THR A 198 -3.10 7.58 -9.05
C THR A 198 -3.77 8.95 -8.99
N TYR A 199 -4.11 9.43 -7.79
CA TYR A 199 -4.73 10.75 -7.60
C TYR A 199 -3.72 11.87 -7.38
N GLY A 200 -2.42 11.53 -7.22
CA GLY A 200 -1.37 12.52 -6.97
C GLY A 200 -1.47 13.23 -5.61
N ASN A 201 -2.30 12.73 -4.69
CA ASN A 201 -2.61 13.31 -3.39
C ASN A 201 -1.77 12.71 -2.24
N VAL A 202 -0.55 12.29 -2.54
CA VAL A 202 0.30 11.54 -1.61
C VAL A 202 1.18 12.45 -0.74
N ILE A 203 1.51 11.95 0.45
CA ILE A 203 2.60 12.45 1.31
C ILE A 203 3.59 11.30 1.44
N ASP A 204 4.78 11.48 0.90
CA ASP A 204 5.87 10.49 0.92
C ASP A 204 6.85 10.85 2.03
N VAL A 205 6.86 10.04 3.09
CA VAL A 205 7.65 10.28 4.29
C VAL A 205 9.16 10.08 4.10
N PHE A 206 9.56 9.42 3.00
CA PHE A 206 10.97 9.18 2.67
C PHE A 206 11.58 10.23 1.72
N LEU A 207 10.78 11.23 1.32
CA LEU A 207 11.29 12.35 0.51
C LEU A 207 12.31 13.20 1.26
N PRO A 208 13.27 13.81 0.55
CA PRO A 208 14.06 14.91 1.12
C PRO A 208 13.16 15.99 1.74
N GLU A 209 13.58 16.56 2.86
CA GLU A 209 12.75 17.46 3.68
C GLU A 209 12.08 18.58 2.87
N LYS A 210 12.81 19.20 1.95
CA LYS A 210 12.27 20.27 1.10
C LYS A 210 11.09 19.79 0.25
N GLN A 211 11.14 18.56 -0.26
CA GLN A 211 10.08 17.98 -1.09
C GLN A 211 8.90 17.52 -0.22
N LEU A 212 9.16 16.89 0.93
CA LEU A 212 8.13 16.53 1.91
C LEU A 212 7.37 17.78 2.37
N LYS A 213 8.10 18.86 2.72
CA LYS A 213 7.49 20.14 3.10
C LYS A 213 6.58 20.67 2.00
N LYS A 214 7.00 20.60 0.73
CA LYS A 214 6.18 21.01 -0.40
C LYS A 214 4.89 20.21 -0.51
N GLN A 215 4.92 18.89 -0.28
CA GLN A 215 3.71 18.05 -0.28
C GLN A 215 2.78 18.43 0.88
N VAL A 216 3.31 18.59 2.11
CA VAL A 216 2.49 18.98 3.26
C VAL A 216 1.86 20.37 3.06
N MET A 217 2.63 21.32 2.52
CA MET A 217 2.10 22.67 2.24
C MET A 217 1.03 22.69 1.14
N SER A 218 0.97 21.66 0.27
CA SER A 218 -0.06 21.54 -0.77
C SER A 218 -1.39 20.96 -0.28
N ILE A 219 -1.52 20.56 1.00
CA ILE A 219 -2.78 20.05 1.56
C ILE A 219 -3.88 21.11 1.36
N ILE A 220 -5.01 20.66 0.79
CA ILE A 220 -6.14 21.54 0.50
C ILE A 220 -6.84 21.91 1.81
N THR A 221 -7.08 23.21 1.99
CA THR A 221 -7.83 23.80 3.11
C THR A 221 -8.90 24.73 2.55
N ASP A 222 -9.87 25.11 3.38
CA ASP A 222 -10.82 26.15 3.02
C ASP A 222 -10.15 27.54 2.95
N SER A 223 -10.94 28.57 2.65
CA SER A 223 -10.48 29.96 2.44
C SER A 223 -10.54 30.84 3.69
N ARG A 224 -10.77 30.29 4.90
CA ARG A 224 -10.85 31.06 6.14
C ARG A 224 -9.53 31.76 6.43
N SER A 225 -9.63 33.01 6.85
CA SER A 225 -8.50 33.85 7.24
C SER A 225 -7.85 33.35 8.54
N VAL A 226 -6.72 33.89 8.90
CA VAL A 226 -6.01 33.54 10.14
C VAL A 226 -6.88 33.83 11.36
N GLU A 227 -7.60 34.94 11.35
CA GLU A 227 -8.38 35.45 12.48
C GLU A 227 -9.67 34.67 12.74
N GLU A 228 -10.20 33.99 11.70
CA GLU A 228 -11.46 33.26 11.81
C GLU A 228 -11.27 31.92 12.54
N GLU A 229 -12.29 31.56 13.32
CA GLU A 229 -12.41 30.21 13.91
C GLU A 229 -12.50 29.15 12.82
N LYS A 230 -11.84 28.00 13.04
CA LYS A 230 -11.79 26.89 12.09
C LYS A 230 -12.37 25.63 12.73
N ASP A 231 -13.06 24.84 11.90
CA ASP A 231 -13.56 23.54 12.36
C ASP A 231 -12.47 22.47 12.19
N PRO A 232 -11.95 21.91 13.29
CA PRO A 232 -10.91 20.88 13.23
C PRO A 232 -11.43 19.56 12.63
N ASN A 233 -12.76 19.34 12.54
CA ASN A 233 -13.32 18.08 12.05
C ASN A 233 -13.43 18.05 10.52
N SER A 234 -13.50 19.19 9.88
CA SER A 234 -13.57 19.30 8.42
C SER A 234 -12.21 19.59 7.75
N CYS A 235 -11.14 19.71 8.54
CA CYS A 235 -9.82 20.11 8.03
C CYS A 235 -8.93 18.90 7.67
N ASN A 236 -8.48 18.83 6.42
CA ASN A 236 -7.62 17.77 5.93
C ASN A 236 -6.29 17.70 6.68
N VAL A 237 -5.71 18.85 7.08
CA VAL A 237 -4.47 18.89 7.87
C VAL A 237 -4.69 18.19 9.21
N MET A 238 -5.78 18.52 9.88
CA MET A 238 -6.13 17.95 11.18
C MET A 238 -6.42 16.45 11.10
N ASN A 239 -7.07 16.00 10.02
CA ASN A 239 -7.35 14.58 9.78
C ASN A 239 -6.06 13.76 9.69
N ILE A 240 -5.02 14.28 9.03
CA ILE A 240 -3.72 13.62 8.94
C ILE A 240 -2.96 13.73 10.26
N TYR A 241 -3.01 14.90 10.91
CA TYR A 241 -2.32 15.16 12.19
C TYR A 241 -2.78 14.20 13.29
N ARG A 242 -4.10 13.94 13.39
CA ARG A 242 -4.70 12.99 14.35
C ARG A 242 -4.18 11.57 14.23
N LEU A 243 -3.68 11.14 13.06
CA LEU A 243 -3.13 9.79 12.87
C LEU A 243 -1.77 9.59 13.56
N LEU A 244 -1.08 10.68 13.88
CA LEU A 244 0.32 10.66 14.30
C LEU A 244 0.56 11.30 15.67
N ALA A 245 -0.24 12.31 16.01
CA ALA A 245 -0.05 13.13 17.18
C ALA A 245 -0.57 12.47 18.48
N SER A 246 -0.05 12.91 19.61
CA SER A 246 -0.58 12.56 20.91
C SER A 246 -1.96 13.19 21.15
N ASN A 247 -2.76 12.60 22.04
CA ASN A 247 -4.06 13.15 22.41
C ASN A 247 -4.00 14.58 22.92
N ASP A 248 -2.93 14.94 23.63
CA ASP A 248 -2.75 16.29 24.17
C ASP A 248 -2.43 17.29 23.05
N SER A 249 -1.52 16.93 22.14
CA SER A 249 -1.21 17.76 20.95
C SER A 249 -2.43 17.93 20.04
N ILE A 250 -3.26 16.90 19.89
CA ILE A 250 -4.53 16.98 19.14
C ILE A 250 -5.45 18.02 19.77
N LYS A 251 -5.68 17.94 21.10
CA LYS A 251 -6.54 18.89 21.82
C LYS A 251 -6.03 20.32 21.73
N GLU A 252 -4.72 20.51 21.85
CA GLU A 252 -4.09 21.83 21.74
C GLU A 252 -4.31 22.44 20.37
N MET A 253 -4.09 21.71 19.30
CA MET A 253 -4.33 22.17 17.94
C MET A 253 -5.83 22.42 17.68
N GLU A 254 -6.73 21.56 18.18
CA GLU A 254 -8.19 21.77 18.10
C GLU A 254 -8.63 23.05 18.79
N ASN A 255 -8.10 23.33 19.98
CA ASN A 255 -8.39 24.56 20.70
C ASN A 255 -7.89 25.79 19.92
N SER A 256 -6.68 25.71 19.35
CA SER A 256 -6.12 26.79 18.51
C SER A 256 -6.99 27.05 17.27
N TYR A 257 -7.54 26.01 16.66
CA TYR A 257 -8.46 26.15 15.53
C TYR A 257 -9.77 26.89 15.91
N ARG A 258 -10.34 26.55 17.09
CA ARG A 258 -11.61 27.13 17.57
C ARG A 258 -11.46 28.53 18.12
N SER A 259 -10.27 28.90 18.58
CA SER A 259 -10.03 30.22 19.18
C SER A 259 -9.80 31.34 18.16
N GLY A 260 -9.60 31.02 16.88
CA GLY A 260 -9.10 31.97 15.89
C GLY A 260 -7.63 32.35 16.10
N GLY A 261 -7.05 33.12 15.20
CA GLY A 261 -5.65 33.54 15.28
C GLY A 261 -4.63 32.46 14.87
N TYR A 262 -5.08 31.26 14.50
CA TYR A 262 -4.24 30.14 14.09
C TYR A 262 -4.45 29.78 12.62
N GLY A 263 -3.50 30.15 11.76
CA GLY A 263 -3.59 29.93 10.32
C GLY A 263 -3.29 28.49 9.90
N TYR A 264 -3.86 28.04 8.80
CA TYR A 264 -3.57 26.72 8.21
C TYR A 264 -2.08 26.50 7.90
N GLY A 265 -1.33 27.57 7.63
CA GLY A 265 0.12 27.51 7.46
C GLY A 265 0.85 27.01 8.71
N HIS A 266 0.43 27.44 9.91
CA HIS A 266 0.99 26.98 11.17
C HIS A 266 0.69 25.49 11.39
N ALA A 267 -0.56 25.07 11.14
CA ALA A 267 -0.95 23.66 11.26
C ALA A 267 -0.19 22.74 10.28
N LYS A 268 0.04 23.20 9.04
CA LYS A 268 0.84 22.49 8.04
C LYS A 268 2.31 22.36 8.47
N ILE A 269 2.88 23.40 9.07
CA ILE A 269 4.23 23.36 9.60
C ILE A 269 4.30 22.37 10.77
N ALA A 270 3.36 22.44 11.72
CA ALA A 270 3.29 21.51 12.84
C ALA A 270 3.15 20.04 12.36
N LEU A 271 2.34 19.78 11.34
CA LEU A 271 2.23 18.45 10.72
C LEU A 271 3.56 18.02 10.08
N TYR A 272 4.24 18.92 9.37
CA TYR A 272 5.53 18.63 8.75
C TYR A 272 6.59 18.27 9.81
N GLU A 273 6.68 19.02 10.88
CA GLU A 273 7.61 18.78 12.00
C GLU A 273 7.30 17.44 12.69
N LEU A 274 6.02 17.17 12.93
CA LEU A 274 5.56 15.88 13.47
C LEU A 274 5.94 14.70 12.57
N LEU A 275 5.82 14.83 11.25
CA LEU A 275 6.24 13.80 10.31
C LEU A 275 7.75 13.56 10.37
N LEU A 276 8.56 14.60 10.44
CA LEU A 276 10.01 14.47 10.58
C LEU A 276 10.40 13.80 11.89
N GLU A 277 9.75 14.15 12.99
CA GLU A 277 9.98 13.55 14.31
C GLU A 277 9.60 12.07 14.31
N LYS A 278 8.36 11.76 13.93
CA LYS A 278 7.79 10.39 14.00
C LYS A 278 8.47 9.40 13.08
N PHE A 279 8.97 9.85 11.94
CA PHE A 279 9.64 9.00 10.95
C PHE A 279 11.15 9.25 10.89
N SER A 280 11.74 9.90 11.90
CA SER A 280 13.17 10.23 11.92
C SER A 280 14.07 9.01 11.77
N GLU A 281 13.75 7.93 12.50
CA GLU A 281 14.54 6.71 12.49
C GLU A 281 14.32 5.91 11.17
N GLU A 282 13.07 5.80 10.71
CA GLU A 282 12.76 5.16 9.43
C GLU A 282 13.42 5.89 8.25
N ARG A 283 13.42 7.21 8.27
CA ARG A 283 14.10 8.03 7.25
C ARG A 283 15.61 7.80 7.27
N ARG A 284 16.23 7.80 8.46
CA ARG A 284 17.65 7.52 8.62
C ARG A 284 18.04 6.14 8.09
N ARG A 285 17.24 5.10 8.37
CA ARG A 285 17.48 3.74 7.89
C ARG A 285 17.26 3.61 6.38
N PHE A 286 16.33 4.38 5.83
CA PHE A 286 16.04 4.36 4.39
C PHE A 286 17.18 4.97 3.57
N ASP A 287 17.90 5.95 4.10
CA ASP A 287 19.02 6.65 3.44
C ASP A 287 20.36 5.89 3.57
N THR A 288 20.44 4.83 4.40
CA THR A 288 21.64 3.98 4.60
C THR A 288 21.62 2.73 3.72
#